data_0f882bdd36996ad14b9945232a69b21c
#
_entry.id   0f882bdd36996ad14b9945232a69b21c
#
_cell.length_a   1.000
_cell.length_b   1.000
_cell.length_c   1.000
_cell.angle_alpha   90.00
_cell.angle_beta   90.00
_cell.angle_gamma   90.00
#
_symmetry.space_group_name_H-M   'P 1'
#
loop_
_entity.id
_entity.type
_entity.pdbx_description
1 polymer ?
#
loop_
_entity_poly.entity_id
_entity_poly.type
_entity_poly.pdbx_seq_one_letter_code
_entity_poly.pdbx_strand_id
1 'polypeptide(L)'
;MTDSAARRDGAAAGAVEVSCATAPVRVWDALVRLAHWTLAATVAFDLVRDDGDRLHRIVGYVGAGAMVVRLLWALVARNHARLAELKPSLQGTRAYLRAGAPRHVGHDPLGLWMVWLIWALVLGLGVTGWISRLDAFWGEDWPIDIHAWMADALLACVLVHLLGVLGMSWHWRENLPASMLTGRKRGGDARR
;
A
#
# COMPACT_ATOMS: atom_id res chain seq x y z
N MET A 1 -9.42 -44.14 -66.76
CA MET A 1 -10.62 -43.32 -66.67
C MET A 1 -11.17 -43.60 -65.25
N THR A 2 -11.23 -42.75 -64.35
CA THR A 2 -11.21 -41.31 -64.25
C THR A 2 -10.77 -40.94 -62.86
N ASP A 3 -9.85 -40.09 -62.86
CA ASP A 3 -9.32 -39.30 -61.79
C ASP A 3 -10.31 -38.20 -61.33
N SER A 4 -10.03 -37.58 -60.20
CA SER A 4 -10.59 -36.31 -59.79
C SER A 4 -11.74 -36.37 -58.79
N ALA A 5 -11.38 -36.40 -57.49
CA ALA A 5 -12.05 -35.62 -56.45
C ALA A 5 -11.36 -35.79 -55.07
N ALA A 6 -10.16 -35.32 -54.92
CA ALA A 6 -9.54 -35.19 -53.59
C ALA A 6 -8.76 -33.88 -53.49
N ARG A 7 -9.51 -32.79 -53.46
CA ARG A 7 -8.89 -31.52 -53.16
C ARG A 7 -9.97 -30.49 -52.78
N ARG A 8 -10.30 -30.42 -51.50
CA ARG A 8 -10.88 -29.21 -50.83
C ARG A 8 -11.29 -29.61 -49.39
N ASP A 9 -10.39 -29.64 -48.46
CA ASP A 9 -10.71 -29.46 -47.06
C ASP A 9 -9.43 -29.06 -46.33
N GLY A 10 -8.81 -27.99 -46.78
CA GLY A 10 -7.70 -27.34 -46.14
C GLY A 10 -8.02 -25.85 -45.95
N ALA A 11 -9.08 -25.58 -45.20
CA ALA A 11 -9.39 -24.19 -44.95
C ALA A 11 -9.83 -24.02 -43.46
N ALA A 12 -9.09 -23.17 -42.80
CA ALA A 12 -9.50 -22.45 -41.61
C ALA A 12 -9.65 -23.21 -40.29
N ALA A 13 -8.56 -23.82 -39.82
CA ALA A 13 -8.33 -23.75 -38.39
C ALA A 13 -7.89 -22.32 -38.05
N GLY A 14 -8.83 -21.38 -38.06
CA GLY A 14 -8.67 -20.07 -37.47
C GLY A 14 -8.34 -20.23 -36.00
N ALA A 15 -7.07 -20.08 -35.64
CA ALA A 15 -6.64 -19.94 -34.27
C ALA A 15 -7.41 -18.78 -33.66
N VAL A 16 -8.48 -19.06 -32.95
CA VAL A 16 -9.08 -18.14 -31.98
C VAL A 16 -8.00 -17.97 -30.93
N GLU A 17 -7.14 -16.95 -31.10
CA GLU A 17 -6.36 -16.40 -30.00
C GLU A 17 -7.38 -15.93 -28.98
N VAL A 18 -7.77 -16.81 -28.07
CA VAL A 18 -8.43 -16.44 -26.83
C VAL A 18 -7.41 -15.63 -26.07
N SER A 19 -7.47 -14.31 -26.29
CA SER A 19 -6.82 -13.33 -25.43
C SER A 19 -7.39 -13.56 -24.03
N CYS A 20 -6.71 -14.38 -23.26
CA CYS A 20 -7.03 -14.67 -21.87
C CYS A 20 -6.70 -13.41 -21.08
N ALA A 21 -7.53 -12.35 -21.26
CA ALA A 21 -7.49 -11.19 -20.40
C ALA A 21 -7.73 -11.70 -18.98
N THR A 22 -6.66 -11.83 -18.21
CA THR A 22 -6.71 -12.32 -16.85
C THR A 22 -7.64 -11.44 -16.02
N ALA A 23 -8.72 -12.03 -15.51
CA ALA A 23 -9.75 -11.31 -14.75
C ALA A 23 -9.12 -10.52 -13.59
N PRO A 24 -9.59 -9.31 -13.30
CA PRO A 24 -9.06 -8.50 -12.22
C PRO A 24 -9.24 -9.21 -10.88
N VAL A 25 -8.14 -9.33 -10.12
CA VAL A 25 -8.12 -9.96 -8.80
C VAL A 25 -8.37 -8.91 -7.73
N ARG A 26 -9.26 -9.20 -6.78
CA ARG A 26 -9.49 -8.36 -5.62
C ARG A 26 -8.34 -8.52 -4.63
N VAL A 27 -7.58 -7.47 -4.40
CA VAL A 27 -6.40 -7.46 -3.52
C VAL A 27 -6.69 -6.74 -2.21
N TRP A 28 -7.37 -5.60 -2.29
CA TRP A 28 -7.65 -4.73 -1.14
C TRP A 28 -9.12 -4.78 -0.75
N ASP A 29 -9.42 -5.11 0.50
CA ASP A 29 -10.77 -5.03 1.04
C ASP A 29 -11.18 -3.56 1.32
N ALA A 30 -12.48 -3.36 1.59
CA ALA A 30 -13.02 -2.02 1.80
C ALA A 30 -12.44 -1.33 3.04
N LEU A 31 -12.18 -2.09 4.12
CA LEU A 31 -11.65 -1.54 5.35
C LEU A 31 -10.21 -1.07 5.17
N VAL A 32 -9.36 -1.85 4.49
CA VAL A 32 -7.98 -1.44 4.18
C VAL A 32 -7.96 -0.16 3.37
N ARG A 33 -8.83 -0.04 2.37
CA ARG A 33 -8.93 1.15 1.53
C ARG A 33 -9.42 2.37 2.31
N LEU A 34 -10.47 2.18 3.13
CA LEU A 34 -11.00 3.26 3.97
C LEU A 34 -9.95 3.75 4.96
N ALA A 35 -9.30 2.84 5.68
CA ALA A 35 -8.23 3.18 6.62
C ALA A 35 -7.07 3.91 5.92
N HIS A 36 -6.66 3.43 4.74
CA HIS A 36 -5.60 4.08 3.95
C HIS A 36 -5.96 5.52 3.58
N TRP A 37 -7.15 5.76 3.03
CA TRP A 37 -7.54 7.10 2.62
C TRP A 37 -7.82 8.04 3.79
N THR A 38 -8.34 7.51 4.91
CA THR A 38 -8.46 8.27 6.15
C THR A 38 -7.08 8.71 6.64
N LEU A 39 -6.12 7.78 6.70
CA LEU A 39 -4.74 8.10 7.08
C LEU A 39 -4.10 9.10 6.12
N ALA A 40 -4.23 8.90 4.81
CA ALA A 40 -3.68 9.83 3.83
C ALA A 40 -4.24 11.24 3.99
N ALA A 41 -5.55 11.37 4.22
CA ALA A 41 -6.19 12.67 4.42
C ALA A 41 -5.77 13.33 5.74
N THR A 42 -5.75 12.59 6.85
CA THR A 42 -5.38 13.12 8.17
C THR A 42 -3.90 13.50 8.22
N VAL A 43 -3.01 12.66 7.69
CA VAL A 43 -1.57 12.96 7.62
C VAL A 43 -1.30 14.17 6.73
N ALA A 44 -1.92 14.25 5.54
CA ALA A 44 -1.76 15.40 4.66
C ALA A 44 -2.27 16.70 5.31
N PHE A 45 -3.38 16.62 6.07
CA PHE A 45 -3.91 17.77 6.79
C PHE A 45 -2.96 18.23 7.90
N ASP A 46 -2.50 17.30 8.75
CA ASP A 46 -1.66 17.61 9.91
C ASP A 46 -0.24 18.05 9.51
N LEU A 47 0.29 17.57 8.37
CA LEU A 47 1.57 18.05 7.82
C LEU A 47 1.49 19.48 7.24
N VAL A 48 0.31 19.95 6.89
CA VAL A 48 0.09 21.33 6.41
C VAL A 48 -0.27 22.25 7.58
N ARG A 49 -0.94 21.73 8.61
CA ARG A 49 -1.35 22.44 9.81
C ARG A 49 -0.60 21.89 11.02
N ASP A 50 0.59 22.42 11.22
CA ASP A 50 1.54 22.00 12.27
C ASP A 50 1.46 22.85 13.55
N ASP A 51 0.49 23.76 13.64
CA ASP A 51 0.30 24.70 14.75
C ASP A 51 -0.13 24.04 16.08
N GLY A 52 -0.38 22.73 16.11
CA GLY A 52 -0.72 21.98 17.31
C GLY A 52 -2.05 22.40 17.96
N ASP A 53 -2.91 23.11 17.21
CA ASP A 53 -4.20 23.60 17.64
C ASP A 53 -5.19 22.46 17.96
N ARG A 54 -6.41 22.84 18.36
CA ARG A 54 -7.44 21.84 18.65
C ARG A 54 -7.79 20.98 17.45
N LEU A 55 -7.78 21.55 16.25
CA LEU A 55 -8.16 20.83 15.03
C LEU A 55 -7.07 19.84 14.61
N HIS A 56 -5.80 20.24 14.62
CA HIS A 56 -4.65 19.34 14.41
C HIS A 56 -4.75 18.11 15.33
N ARG A 57 -5.02 18.30 16.61
CA ARG A 57 -5.13 17.19 17.57
C ARG A 57 -6.30 16.26 17.28
N ILE A 58 -7.48 16.81 16.94
CA ILE A 58 -8.66 15.99 16.61
C ILE A 58 -8.36 15.15 15.36
N VAL A 59 -7.80 15.76 14.33
CA VAL A 59 -7.46 15.08 13.08
C VAL A 59 -6.38 14.03 13.31
N GLY A 60 -5.34 14.35 14.09
CA GLY A 60 -4.29 13.39 14.47
C GLY A 60 -4.83 12.18 15.23
N TYR A 61 -5.77 12.38 16.18
CA TYR A 61 -6.42 11.26 16.87
C TYR A 61 -7.33 10.43 15.94
N VAL A 62 -7.98 11.03 14.96
CA VAL A 62 -8.72 10.29 13.94
C VAL A 62 -7.76 9.42 13.11
N GLY A 63 -6.61 9.95 12.72
CA GLY A 63 -5.56 9.20 12.03
C GLY A 63 -5.02 8.04 12.87
N ALA A 64 -4.66 8.30 14.14
CA ALA A 64 -4.19 7.27 15.05
C ALA A 64 -5.26 6.19 15.29
N GLY A 65 -6.52 6.58 15.46
CA GLY A 65 -7.64 5.65 15.60
C GLY A 65 -7.85 4.79 14.35
N ALA A 66 -7.78 5.37 13.15
CA ALA A 66 -7.84 4.62 11.90
C ALA A 66 -6.69 3.61 11.78
N MET A 67 -5.48 3.98 12.25
CA MET A 67 -4.35 3.07 12.32
C MET A 67 -4.59 1.90 13.28
N VAL A 68 -5.10 2.16 14.48
CA VAL A 68 -5.45 1.11 15.44
C VAL A 68 -6.48 0.15 14.86
N VAL A 69 -7.54 0.67 14.23
CA VAL A 69 -8.55 -0.15 13.55
C VAL A 69 -7.91 -1.00 12.43
N ARG A 70 -6.98 -0.43 11.66
CA ARG A 70 -6.25 -1.17 10.61
C ARG A 70 -5.36 -2.28 11.18
N LEU A 71 -4.72 -2.06 12.32
CA LEU A 71 -3.92 -3.08 13.01
C LEU A 71 -4.79 -4.20 13.56
N LEU A 72 -5.88 -3.88 14.24
CA LEU A 72 -6.84 -4.87 14.72
C LEU A 72 -7.41 -5.70 13.57
N TRP A 73 -7.73 -5.06 12.46
CA TRP A 73 -8.16 -5.77 11.26
C TRP A 73 -7.08 -6.73 10.73
N ALA A 74 -5.80 -6.35 10.78
CA ALA A 74 -4.72 -7.22 10.34
C ALA A 74 -4.59 -8.51 11.16
N LEU A 75 -5.05 -8.52 12.41
CA LEU A 75 -5.05 -9.71 13.27
C LEU A 75 -6.13 -10.72 12.86
N VAL A 76 -7.28 -10.26 12.37
CA VAL A 76 -8.45 -11.09 12.05
C VAL A 76 -8.66 -11.32 10.55
N ALA A 77 -8.03 -10.53 9.68
CA ALA A 77 -8.14 -10.64 8.23
C ALA A 77 -7.65 -11.99 7.71
N ARG A 78 -8.27 -12.49 6.63
CA ARG A 78 -7.95 -13.78 6.00
C ARG A 78 -7.31 -13.65 4.60
N ASN A 79 -7.02 -12.42 4.18
CA ASN A 79 -6.48 -12.09 2.86
C ASN A 79 -5.12 -11.38 2.96
N HIS A 80 -4.67 -10.71 1.90
CA HIS A 80 -3.42 -9.93 1.87
C HIS A 80 -3.33 -8.81 2.93
N ALA A 81 -4.42 -8.53 3.66
CA ALA A 81 -4.45 -7.61 4.79
C ALA A 81 -3.93 -8.23 6.09
N ARG A 82 -3.77 -9.57 6.15
CA ARG A 82 -3.38 -10.30 7.35
C ARG A 82 -1.96 -9.95 7.79
N LEU A 83 -1.75 -9.80 9.09
CA LEU A 83 -0.45 -9.44 9.67
C LEU A 83 0.66 -10.43 9.29
N ALA A 84 0.34 -11.72 9.13
CA ALA A 84 1.30 -12.73 8.72
C ALA A 84 1.88 -12.48 7.31
N GLU A 85 1.09 -11.90 6.40
CA GLU A 85 1.51 -11.53 5.05
C GLU A 85 2.30 -10.22 5.01
N LEU A 86 2.28 -9.43 6.10
CA LEU A 86 2.92 -8.13 6.20
C LEU A 86 4.32 -8.21 6.86
N LYS A 87 4.90 -9.40 7.01
CA LYS A 87 6.23 -9.56 7.61
C LYS A 87 7.33 -9.22 6.61
N PRO A 88 8.11 -8.13 6.84
CA PRO A 88 9.24 -7.82 6.00
C PRO A 88 10.38 -8.83 6.23
N SER A 89 11.13 -9.15 5.18
CA SER A 89 12.29 -10.04 5.22
C SER A 89 13.46 -9.42 4.46
N LEU A 90 14.60 -9.25 5.12
CA LEU A 90 15.82 -8.74 4.48
C LEU A 90 16.28 -9.65 3.34
N GLN A 91 16.21 -10.97 3.54
CA GLN A 91 16.59 -11.93 2.50
C GLN A 91 15.63 -11.85 1.31
N GLY A 92 14.31 -11.80 1.58
CA GLY A 92 13.29 -11.61 0.54
C GLY A 92 13.47 -10.32 -0.23
N THR A 93 13.76 -9.22 0.46
CA THR A 93 14.01 -7.92 -0.17
C THR A 93 15.25 -7.93 -1.07
N ARG A 94 16.35 -8.53 -0.61
CA ARG A 94 17.58 -8.68 -1.43
C ARG A 94 17.33 -9.54 -2.67
N ALA A 95 16.64 -10.66 -2.52
CA ALA A 95 16.28 -11.53 -3.65
C ALA A 95 15.38 -10.80 -4.66
N TYR A 96 14.38 -10.07 -4.17
CA TYR A 96 13.47 -9.25 -4.97
C TYR A 96 14.21 -8.21 -5.81
N LEU A 97 15.13 -7.45 -5.19
CA LEU A 97 15.94 -6.44 -5.89
C LEU A 97 16.87 -7.08 -6.93
N ARG A 98 17.51 -8.20 -6.60
CA ARG A 98 18.37 -8.93 -7.55
C ARG A 98 17.61 -9.46 -8.76
N ALA A 99 16.33 -9.79 -8.58
CA ALA A 99 15.44 -10.24 -9.65
C ALA A 99 14.87 -9.08 -10.50
N GLY A 100 15.30 -7.83 -10.29
CA GLY A 100 14.81 -6.67 -11.04
C GLY A 100 13.42 -6.18 -10.62
N ALA A 101 13.04 -6.36 -9.36
CA ALA A 101 11.77 -5.93 -8.78
C ALA A 101 10.52 -6.45 -9.57
N PRO A 102 10.33 -7.76 -9.69
CA PRO A 102 9.23 -8.35 -10.45
C PRO A 102 7.87 -7.93 -9.89
N ARG A 103 6.85 -7.96 -10.75
CA ARG A 103 5.49 -7.56 -10.36
C ARG A 103 4.95 -8.43 -9.21
N HIS A 104 4.39 -7.78 -8.20
CA HIS A 104 3.78 -8.41 -7.03
C HIS A 104 2.27 -8.12 -6.96
N VAL A 105 1.46 -9.14 -6.65
CA VAL A 105 -0.01 -8.98 -6.53
C VAL A 105 -0.37 -8.24 -5.24
N GLY A 106 0.23 -8.62 -4.10
CA GLY A 106 0.06 -7.96 -2.81
C GLY A 106 1.02 -6.78 -2.61
N HIS A 107 1.56 -6.66 -1.40
CA HIS A 107 2.66 -5.74 -1.11
C HIS A 107 3.96 -6.35 -1.62
N ASP A 108 4.77 -5.54 -2.29
CA ASP A 108 6.14 -5.92 -2.60
C ASP A 108 7.04 -5.85 -1.34
N PRO A 109 8.20 -6.53 -1.33
CA PRO A 109 9.07 -6.55 -0.15
C PRO A 109 9.59 -5.19 0.32
N LEU A 110 9.75 -4.21 -0.58
CA LEU A 110 10.12 -2.84 -0.20
C LEU A 110 8.93 -2.10 0.40
N GLY A 111 7.76 -2.24 -0.20
CA GLY A 111 6.51 -1.68 0.30
C GLY A 111 6.17 -2.18 1.71
N LEU A 112 6.52 -3.43 2.08
CA LEU A 112 6.33 -3.93 3.43
C LEU A 112 7.13 -3.14 4.48
N TRP A 113 8.39 -2.82 4.21
CA TRP A 113 9.20 -1.98 5.11
C TRP A 113 8.59 -0.59 5.26
N MET A 114 8.12 0.00 4.16
CA MET A 114 7.47 1.31 4.17
C MET A 114 6.17 1.28 4.98
N VAL A 115 5.35 0.24 4.85
CA VAL A 115 4.14 0.05 5.66
C VAL A 115 4.46 0.08 7.15
N TRP A 116 5.44 -0.72 7.60
CA TRP A 116 5.81 -0.78 9.02
C TRP A 116 6.39 0.54 9.53
N LEU A 117 7.21 1.22 8.72
CA LEU A 117 7.80 2.50 9.10
C LEU A 117 6.73 3.58 9.27
N ILE A 118 5.83 3.72 8.29
CA ILE A 118 4.73 4.69 8.38
C ILE A 118 3.82 4.36 9.57
N TRP A 119 3.51 3.09 9.83
CA TRP A 119 2.70 2.69 10.97
C TRP A 119 3.36 3.07 12.30
N ALA A 120 4.65 2.80 12.44
CA ALA A 120 5.40 3.17 13.64
C ALA A 120 5.41 4.68 13.86
N LEU A 121 5.63 5.47 12.80
CA LEU A 121 5.62 6.93 12.89
C LEU A 121 4.24 7.49 13.24
N VAL A 122 3.16 7.02 12.60
CA VAL A 122 1.79 7.49 12.90
C VAL A 122 1.39 7.16 14.34
N LEU A 123 1.69 5.94 14.82
CA LEU A 123 1.41 5.57 16.21
C LEU A 123 2.26 6.37 17.19
N GLY A 124 3.54 6.56 16.88
CA GLY A 124 4.45 7.37 17.68
C GLY A 124 4.00 8.82 17.77
N LEU A 125 3.55 9.41 16.67
CA LEU A 125 2.96 10.76 16.65
C LEU A 125 1.69 10.83 17.51
N GLY A 126 0.82 9.83 17.44
CA GLY A 126 -0.35 9.76 18.32
C GLY A 126 0.03 9.70 19.80
N VAL A 127 1.06 8.90 20.14
CA VAL A 127 1.56 8.75 21.51
C VAL A 127 2.25 10.03 22.01
N THR A 128 3.18 10.60 21.23
CA THR A 128 3.89 11.82 21.61
C THR A 128 2.97 13.03 21.73
N GLY A 129 2.01 13.16 20.78
CA GLY A 129 0.99 14.19 20.86
C GLY A 129 0.05 14.05 22.06
N TRP A 130 -0.19 12.80 22.53
CA TRP A 130 -0.93 12.56 23.75
C TRP A 130 -0.07 12.87 25.01
N ILE A 131 1.17 12.38 25.06
CA ILE A 131 2.10 12.59 26.20
C ILE A 131 2.34 14.09 26.42
N SER A 132 2.52 14.87 25.37
CA SER A 132 2.75 16.32 25.46
C SER A 132 1.60 17.10 26.13
N ARG A 133 0.46 16.46 26.40
CA ARG A 133 -0.72 17.04 27.04
C ARG A 133 -0.96 16.57 28.46
N LEU A 134 -0.12 15.67 28.96
CA LEU A 134 -0.23 15.16 30.33
C LEU A 134 0.39 16.15 31.31
N ASP A 135 -0.28 16.38 32.44
CA ASP A 135 0.22 17.28 33.49
C ASP A 135 1.60 16.85 34.02
N ALA A 136 1.91 15.56 33.97
CA ALA A 136 3.21 15.01 34.37
C ALA A 136 4.38 15.51 33.50
N PHE A 137 4.12 16.00 32.31
CA PHE A 137 5.11 16.53 31.36
C PHE A 137 4.92 18.03 31.10
N TRP A 138 4.17 18.71 31.97
CA TRP A 138 3.96 20.15 31.85
C TRP A 138 5.29 20.91 32.00
N GLY A 139 5.60 21.70 30.98
CA GLY A 139 6.88 22.45 30.93
C GLY A 139 8.07 21.70 30.37
N GLU A 140 7.88 20.44 29.94
CA GLU A 140 8.91 19.65 29.26
C GLU A 140 8.78 19.82 27.74
N ASP A 141 9.88 20.16 27.07
CA ASP A 141 9.90 20.37 25.61
C ASP A 141 10.11 19.08 24.83
N TRP A 142 10.79 18.08 25.41
CA TRP A 142 11.18 16.86 24.71
C TRP A 142 10.02 16.08 24.03
N PRO A 143 8.77 16.04 24.56
CA PRO A 143 7.70 15.31 23.85
C PRO A 143 7.30 16.03 22.56
N ILE A 144 7.36 17.37 22.55
CA ILE A 144 7.06 18.19 21.38
C ILE A 144 8.19 18.09 20.38
N ASP A 145 9.45 18.09 20.82
CA ASP A 145 10.62 17.95 19.94
C ASP A 145 10.63 16.58 19.23
N ILE A 146 10.35 15.51 19.98
CA ILE A 146 10.24 14.17 19.37
C ILE A 146 9.07 14.12 18.39
N HIS A 147 7.93 14.71 18.74
CA HIS A 147 6.76 14.76 17.86
C HIS A 147 7.09 15.48 16.53
N ALA A 148 7.72 16.64 16.59
CA ALA A 148 8.14 17.40 15.41
C ALA A 148 9.13 16.61 14.56
N TRP A 149 10.15 16.01 15.17
CA TRP A 149 11.12 15.18 14.46
C TRP A 149 10.46 13.96 13.78
N MET A 150 9.48 13.32 14.43
CA MET A 150 8.72 12.22 13.84
C MET A 150 7.80 12.70 12.71
N ALA A 151 7.27 13.93 12.78
CA ALA A 151 6.49 14.52 11.69
C ALA A 151 7.34 14.75 10.44
N ASP A 152 8.56 15.29 10.60
CA ASP A 152 9.52 15.43 9.51
C ASP A 152 9.92 14.08 8.89
N ALA A 153 10.16 13.09 9.74
CA ALA A 153 10.44 11.73 9.29
C ALA A 153 9.24 11.13 8.52
N LEU A 154 8.01 11.36 8.99
CA LEU A 154 6.80 10.93 8.31
C LEU A 154 6.63 11.62 6.96
N LEU A 155 6.88 12.93 6.87
CA LEU A 155 6.87 13.67 5.61
C LEU A 155 7.84 13.06 4.61
N ALA A 156 9.08 12.81 5.02
CA ALA A 156 10.08 12.15 4.17
C ALA A 156 9.61 10.76 3.71
N CYS A 157 9.04 9.95 4.62
CA CYS A 157 8.50 8.64 4.28
C CYS A 157 7.32 8.72 3.29
N VAL A 158 6.42 9.69 3.44
CA VAL A 158 5.28 9.91 2.53
C VAL A 158 5.80 10.28 1.14
N LEU A 159 6.78 11.16 1.03
CA LEU A 159 7.38 11.52 -0.26
C LEU A 159 8.03 10.31 -0.94
N VAL A 160 8.82 9.51 -0.20
CA VAL A 160 9.42 8.27 -0.72
C VAL A 160 8.35 7.26 -1.10
N HIS A 161 7.27 7.13 -0.32
CA HIS A 161 6.12 6.27 -0.64
C HIS A 161 5.46 6.68 -1.96
N LEU A 162 5.17 7.96 -2.14
CA LEU A 162 4.56 8.46 -3.39
C LEU A 162 5.47 8.22 -4.59
N LEU A 163 6.77 8.51 -4.47
CA LEU A 163 7.75 8.24 -5.53
C LEU A 163 7.83 6.74 -5.84
N GLY A 164 7.82 5.88 -4.81
CA GLY A 164 7.78 4.43 -4.96
C GLY A 164 6.54 3.95 -5.69
N VAL A 165 5.36 4.44 -5.31
CA VAL A 165 4.08 4.11 -5.95
C VAL A 165 4.08 4.55 -7.43
N LEU A 166 4.54 5.76 -7.74
CA LEU A 166 4.61 6.25 -9.11
C LEU A 166 5.65 5.48 -9.94
N GLY A 167 6.86 5.27 -9.38
CA GLY A 167 7.92 4.52 -10.05
C GLY A 167 7.53 3.08 -10.35
N MET A 168 6.92 2.38 -9.38
CA MET A 168 6.47 1.00 -9.58
C MET A 168 5.23 0.92 -10.49
N SER A 169 4.36 1.93 -10.48
CA SER A 169 3.25 2.03 -11.43
C SER A 169 3.78 2.10 -12.86
N TRP A 170 4.83 2.84 -13.09
CA TRP A 170 5.48 2.93 -14.39
C TRP A 170 6.23 1.65 -14.75
N HIS A 171 7.03 1.13 -13.83
CA HIS A 171 7.83 -0.10 -14.04
C HIS A 171 6.94 -1.31 -14.36
N TRP A 172 5.83 -1.48 -13.66
CA TRP A 172 4.90 -2.59 -13.88
C TRP A 172 3.81 -2.29 -14.92
N ARG A 173 3.78 -1.07 -15.46
CA ARG A 173 2.72 -0.60 -16.37
C ARG A 173 1.31 -0.88 -15.81
N GLU A 174 1.14 -0.63 -14.50
CA GLU A 174 -0.10 -0.84 -13.76
C GLU A 174 -0.43 0.39 -12.91
N ASN A 175 -1.67 0.86 -12.93
CA ASN A 175 -2.09 2.00 -12.13
C ASN A 175 -2.29 1.57 -10.65
N LEU A 176 -1.23 1.65 -9.85
CA LEU A 176 -1.27 1.30 -8.42
C LEU A 176 -2.17 2.23 -7.59
N PRO A 177 -2.20 3.57 -7.79
CA PRO A 177 -3.17 4.44 -7.13
C PRO A 177 -4.62 4.02 -7.38
N ALA A 178 -4.98 3.70 -8.63
CA ALA A 178 -6.32 3.23 -8.95
C ALA A 178 -6.65 1.89 -8.26
N SER A 179 -5.66 1.04 -8.02
CA SER A 179 -5.87 -0.21 -7.27
C SER A 179 -6.31 0.03 -5.83
N MET A 180 -5.84 1.12 -5.21
CA MET A 180 -6.28 1.53 -3.86
C MET A 180 -7.67 2.16 -3.84
N LEU A 181 -8.18 2.66 -4.98
CA LEU A 181 -9.55 3.14 -5.10
C LEU A 181 -10.53 1.99 -5.38
N THR A 182 -10.18 1.11 -6.33
CA THR A 182 -11.07 0.03 -6.80
C THR A 182 -10.97 -1.25 -5.96
N GLY A 183 -9.86 -1.46 -5.27
CA GLY A 183 -9.53 -2.69 -4.55
C GLY A 183 -9.05 -3.82 -5.46
N ARG A 184 -8.88 -3.56 -6.77
CA ARG A 184 -8.57 -4.56 -7.77
C ARG A 184 -7.24 -4.28 -8.45
N LYS A 185 -6.47 -5.34 -8.72
CA LYS A 185 -5.29 -5.32 -9.58
C LYS A 185 -5.51 -6.21 -10.80
N ARG A 186 -4.74 -5.99 -11.84
CA ARG A 186 -4.71 -6.87 -13.00
C ARG A 186 -4.34 -8.28 -12.53
N GLY A 187 -5.08 -9.30 -12.97
CA GLY A 187 -4.75 -10.69 -12.70
C GLY A 187 -3.31 -10.99 -13.12
N GLY A 188 -2.60 -11.83 -12.36
CA GLY A 188 -1.24 -12.22 -12.72
C GLY A 188 -1.23 -12.98 -14.02
N ASP A 189 -0.26 -12.73 -14.90
CA ASP A 189 0.08 -13.67 -15.94
C ASP A 189 0.54 -14.96 -15.25
N ALA A 190 -0.30 -15.99 -15.28
CA ALA A 190 0.11 -17.32 -14.93
C ALA A 190 1.06 -17.77 -16.04
N ARG A 191 2.36 -17.60 -15.83
CA ARG A 191 3.51 -18.02 -16.66
C ARG A 191 4.41 -16.85 -17.09
N ARG A 192 5.50 -16.74 -16.39
CA ARG A 192 6.85 -16.88 -17.00
C ARG A 192 7.82 -17.27 -15.93
#